data_e1bdaf0ae35cd23b9eaff6272b249abd
#
_entry.id   e1bdaf0ae35cd23b9eaff6272b249abd
#
_cell.length_a   1.000
_cell.length_b   1.000
_cell.length_c   1.000
_cell.angle_alpha   90.00
_cell.angle_beta   90.00
_cell.angle_gamma   90.00
#
_symmetry.space_group_name_H-M   'P 1'
#
loop_
_entity.id
_entity.type
_entity.pdbx_description
1 polymer ?
#
loop_
_entity_poly.entity_id
_entity_poly.type
_entity_poly.pdbx_seq_one_letter_code
_entity_poly.pdbx_strand_id
1 'polypeptide(L)'
;DALRAIRFADCVILMTDAETPLEKQDLAIADLVEREGRAIVRAVNKWDLIPDKQKQLAELTKRAGELLPQVKGAPIVMLSAMTGKGVERLMPAVIAADAVWNKHIPTAALNRWLGAAMERHAPPAVSGRRIKLRYMTQVKTRPPGFIVMCSHPDMMPESYKRYLVNGLRDHFDMPGTPIRIMLRGQGDKNPFKDKKFHTPSRLRKHK
;
A
#
# COMPACT_ATOMS: atom_id res chain seq x y z
N ASP A 1 15.11 10.79 -16.28
CA ASP A 1 15.77 9.64 -15.64
C ASP A 1 15.23 9.29 -14.26
N ALA A 2 14.92 10.26 -13.36
CA ALA A 2 14.35 9.99 -12.04
C ALA A 2 13.03 9.20 -12.10
N LEU A 3 12.12 9.54 -13.00
CA LEU A 3 10.85 8.83 -13.19
C LEU A 3 11.07 7.36 -13.56
N ARG A 4 12.07 7.09 -14.38
CA ARG A 4 12.43 5.72 -14.77
C ARG A 4 13.01 4.96 -13.58
N ALA A 5 13.89 5.59 -12.79
CA ALA A 5 14.47 4.98 -11.60
C ALA A 5 13.38 4.55 -10.60
N ILE A 6 12.38 5.41 -10.35
CA ILE A 6 11.25 5.08 -9.47
C ILE A 6 10.47 3.85 -9.96
N ARG A 7 10.26 3.73 -11.28
CA ARG A 7 9.53 2.58 -11.84
C ARG A 7 10.22 1.24 -11.67
N PHE A 8 11.53 1.21 -11.52
CA PHE A 8 12.31 -0.02 -11.38
C PHE A 8 12.80 -0.27 -9.96
N ALA A 9 12.66 0.71 -9.06
CA ALA A 9 13.03 0.54 -7.67
C ALA A 9 12.04 -0.36 -6.91
N ASP A 10 12.51 -1.16 -5.97
CA ASP A 10 11.68 -1.86 -5.00
C ASP A 10 11.26 -0.92 -3.87
N CYS A 11 12.21 -0.12 -3.37
CA CYS A 11 11.98 0.89 -2.35
C CYS A 11 12.60 2.23 -2.77
N VAL A 12 11.88 3.31 -2.53
CA VAL A 12 12.34 4.68 -2.81
C VAL A 12 12.60 5.40 -1.49
N ILE A 13 13.79 5.98 -1.35
CA ILE A 13 14.11 6.88 -0.25
C ILE A 13 13.84 8.30 -0.73
N LEU A 14 12.78 8.90 -0.19
CA LEU A 14 12.47 10.32 -0.41
C LEU A 14 13.23 11.16 0.60
N MET A 15 14.28 11.84 0.15
CA MET A 15 15.08 12.72 0.99
C MET A 15 14.58 14.14 0.93
N THR A 16 14.29 14.72 2.08
CA THR A 16 13.78 16.10 2.23
C THR A 16 14.64 16.90 3.20
N ASP A 17 14.59 18.21 3.11
CA ASP A 17 15.25 19.11 4.04
C ASP A 17 14.41 19.25 5.33
N ALA A 18 15.07 19.25 6.49
CA ALA A 18 14.39 19.37 7.79
C ALA A 18 13.80 20.79 8.03
N GLU A 19 14.34 21.81 7.38
CA GLU A 19 13.86 23.19 7.50
C GLU A 19 12.61 23.42 6.65
N THR A 20 12.54 22.80 5.45
CA THR A 20 11.44 22.94 4.50
C THR A 20 10.88 21.59 4.04
N PRO A 21 10.43 20.72 4.95
CA PRO A 21 9.97 19.40 4.60
C PRO A 21 8.57 19.44 3.98
N LEU A 22 8.28 18.49 3.10
CA LEU A 22 6.98 18.28 2.44
C LEU A 22 6.59 19.47 1.52
N GLU A 23 7.54 19.95 0.76
CA GLU A 23 7.27 20.90 -0.32
C GLU A 23 6.49 20.26 -1.47
N LYS A 24 5.97 21.07 -2.38
CA LYS A 24 5.17 20.58 -3.53
C LYS A 24 5.90 19.52 -4.35
N GLN A 25 7.22 19.65 -4.51
CA GLN A 25 8.03 18.70 -5.24
C GLN A 25 8.13 17.37 -4.50
N ASP A 26 8.32 17.40 -3.18
CA ASP A 26 8.38 16.19 -2.34
C ASP A 26 7.06 15.42 -2.40
N LEU A 27 5.94 16.14 -2.31
CA LEU A 27 4.61 15.56 -2.40
C LEU A 27 4.34 14.95 -3.78
N ALA A 28 4.78 15.62 -4.85
CA ALA A 28 4.64 15.10 -6.22
C ALA A 28 5.45 13.81 -6.44
N ILE A 29 6.66 13.75 -5.87
CA ILE A 29 7.49 12.54 -5.93
C ILE A 29 6.86 11.42 -5.09
N ALA A 30 6.40 11.72 -3.87
CA ALA A 30 5.72 10.73 -3.02
C ALA A 30 4.47 10.14 -3.67
N ASP A 31 3.66 10.98 -4.32
CA ASP A 31 2.48 10.57 -5.08
C ASP A 31 2.85 9.68 -6.28
N LEU A 32 3.93 10.01 -6.99
CA LEU A 32 4.44 9.16 -8.07
C LEU A 32 4.90 7.79 -7.54
N VAL A 33 5.66 7.76 -6.43
CA VAL A 33 6.12 6.50 -5.78
C VAL A 33 4.92 5.63 -5.40
N GLU A 34 3.88 6.24 -4.85
CA GLU A 34 2.63 5.56 -4.50
C GLU A 34 1.95 5.01 -5.76
N ARG A 35 1.77 5.83 -6.81
CA ARG A 35 1.14 5.41 -8.07
C ARG A 35 1.89 4.25 -8.74
N GLU A 36 3.21 4.27 -8.73
CA GLU A 36 4.05 3.17 -9.23
C GLU A 36 4.04 1.96 -8.27
N GLY A 37 3.41 2.09 -7.10
CA GLY A 37 3.24 1.01 -6.14
C GLY A 37 4.53 0.60 -5.43
N ARG A 38 5.48 1.53 -5.25
CA ARG A 38 6.78 1.24 -4.63
C ARG A 38 6.74 1.46 -3.12
N ALA A 39 7.57 0.70 -2.39
CA ALA A 39 7.80 0.99 -0.99
C ALA A 39 8.46 2.37 -0.84
N ILE A 40 8.15 3.09 0.23
CA ILE A 40 8.70 4.43 0.48
C ILE A 40 9.25 4.54 1.89
N VAL A 41 10.43 5.14 2.00
CA VAL A 41 11.03 5.61 3.26
C VAL A 41 11.29 7.10 3.12
N ARG A 42 10.91 7.87 4.12
CA ARG A 42 11.17 9.31 4.15
C ARG A 42 12.43 9.57 4.97
N ALA A 43 13.43 10.18 4.37
CA ALA A 43 14.67 10.59 5.02
C ALA A 43 14.67 12.11 5.16
N VAL A 44 14.71 12.60 6.41
CA VAL A 44 14.73 14.04 6.71
C VAL A 44 16.15 14.42 7.06
N ASN A 45 16.82 15.09 6.12
CA ASN A 45 18.22 15.48 6.23
C ASN A 45 18.36 16.85 6.91
N LYS A 46 19.56 17.20 7.30
CA LYS A 46 19.93 18.39 8.08
C LYS A 46 19.25 18.46 9.46
N TRP A 47 18.99 17.28 10.05
CA TRP A 47 18.33 17.21 11.35
C TRP A 47 19.16 17.78 12.51
N ASP A 48 20.45 17.99 12.29
CA ASP A 48 21.37 18.68 13.20
C ASP A 48 21.01 20.17 13.38
N LEU A 49 20.44 20.83 12.37
CA LEU A 49 20.07 22.24 12.39
C LEU A 49 18.77 22.50 13.16
N ILE A 50 17.98 21.48 13.46
CA ILE A 50 16.67 21.63 14.12
C ILE A 50 16.87 21.79 15.64
N PRO A 51 16.47 22.93 16.24
CA PRO A 51 16.63 23.18 17.66
C PRO A 51 15.67 22.34 18.52
N ASP A 52 14.37 22.32 18.19
CA ASP A 52 13.35 21.52 18.91
C ASP A 52 12.96 20.29 18.06
N LYS A 53 13.72 19.23 18.24
CA LYS A 53 13.59 17.99 17.48
C LYS A 53 12.28 17.24 17.74
N GLN A 54 11.76 17.31 18.98
CA GLN A 54 10.52 16.61 19.34
C GLN A 54 9.32 17.28 18.72
N LYS A 55 9.22 18.60 18.81
CA LYS A 55 8.15 19.39 18.21
C LYS A 55 8.14 19.23 16.69
N GLN A 56 9.32 19.38 16.06
CA GLN A 56 9.44 19.24 14.61
C GLN A 56 9.03 17.85 14.12
N LEU A 57 9.42 16.80 14.82
CA LEU A 57 9.03 15.42 14.46
C LEU A 57 7.52 15.20 14.58
N ALA A 58 6.90 15.69 15.65
CA ALA A 58 5.47 15.57 15.86
C ALA A 58 4.69 16.31 14.75
N GLU A 59 5.09 17.53 14.42
CA GLU A 59 4.48 18.32 13.34
C GLU A 59 4.67 17.67 11.97
N LEU A 60 5.88 17.19 11.67
CA LEU A 60 6.17 16.50 10.43
C LEU A 60 5.34 15.22 10.28
N THR A 61 5.21 14.45 11.36
CA THR A 61 4.41 13.21 11.34
C THR A 61 2.94 13.51 11.10
N LYS A 62 2.39 14.52 11.75
CA LYS A 62 1.01 14.98 11.56
C LYS A 62 0.76 15.44 10.13
N ARG A 63 1.56 16.40 9.63
CA ARG A 63 1.45 16.94 8.27
C ARG A 63 1.58 15.86 7.20
N ALA A 64 2.53 14.94 7.37
CA ALA A 64 2.70 13.84 6.43
C ALA A 64 1.49 12.88 6.42
N GLY A 65 0.86 12.64 7.57
CA GLY A 65 -0.38 11.86 7.64
C GLY A 65 -1.56 12.52 6.92
N GLU A 66 -1.62 13.86 6.94
CA GLU A 66 -2.65 14.65 6.26
C GLU A 66 -2.41 14.76 4.76
N LEU A 67 -1.16 15.04 4.35
CA LEU A 67 -0.79 15.31 2.95
C LEU A 67 -0.56 14.04 2.13
N LEU A 68 -0.19 12.92 2.77
CA LEU A 68 0.12 11.65 2.12
C LEU A 68 -0.68 10.48 2.73
N PRO A 69 -2.03 10.56 2.77
CA PRO A 69 -2.86 9.56 3.41
C PRO A 69 -2.74 8.17 2.77
N GLN A 70 -2.39 8.11 1.47
CA GLN A 70 -2.21 6.87 0.72
C GLN A 70 -0.99 6.05 1.18
N VAL A 71 0.02 6.70 1.77
CA VAL A 71 1.22 6.07 2.36
C VAL A 71 1.38 6.43 3.84
N LYS A 72 0.25 6.57 4.53
CA LYS A 72 0.21 6.84 5.97
C LYS A 72 1.04 5.83 6.74
N GLY A 73 1.87 6.32 7.67
CA GLY A 73 2.76 5.50 8.48
C GLY A 73 4.07 5.11 7.78
N ALA A 74 4.39 5.66 6.61
CA ALA A 74 5.70 5.45 5.99
C ALA A 74 6.83 5.84 6.95
N PRO A 75 7.88 5.01 7.10
CA PRO A 75 8.98 5.28 8.01
C PRO A 75 9.59 6.67 7.77
N ILE A 76 9.89 7.36 8.85
CA ILE A 76 10.62 8.64 8.83
C ILE A 76 11.96 8.40 9.51
N VAL A 77 13.05 8.66 8.80
CA VAL A 77 14.41 8.58 9.32
C VAL A 77 14.98 9.99 9.35
N MET A 78 15.26 10.47 10.57
CA MET A 78 15.95 11.75 10.78
C MET A 78 17.44 11.50 10.72
N LEU A 79 18.14 12.24 9.87
CA LEU A 79 19.58 12.11 9.70
C LEU A 79 20.26 13.45 9.39
N SER A 80 21.57 13.46 9.51
CA SER A 80 22.42 14.53 9.00
C SER A 80 23.51 13.91 8.13
N ALA A 81 23.46 14.16 6.85
CA ALA A 81 24.48 13.68 5.92
C ALA A 81 25.85 14.33 6.19
N MET A 82 25.85 15.56 6.73
CA MET A 82 27.10 16.25 7.08
C MET A 82 27.82 15.60 8.26
N THR A 83 27.07 15.25 9.32
CA THR A 83 27.66 14.67 10.55
C THR A 83 27.66 13.16 10.59
N GLY A 84 26.99 12.51 9.63
CA GLY A 84 26.79 11.05 9.60
C GLY A 84 25.74 10.53 10.60
N LYS A 85 25.22 11.38 11.49
CA LYS A 85 24.31 10.96 12.55
C LYS A 85 22.95 10.54 11.98
N GLY A 86 22.48 9.35 12.35
CA GLY A 86 21.18 8.80 11.94
C GLY A 86 21.21 8.06 10.60
N VAL A 87 22.31 8.13 9.83
CA VAL A 87 22.46 7.45 8.53
C VAL A 87 22.38 5.92 8.70
N GLU A 88 22.87 5.40 9.80
CA GLU A 88 22.84 3.98 10.16
C GLU A 88 21.42 3.40 10.26
N ARG A 89 20.40 4.25 10.46
CA ARG A 89 19.01 3.86 10.58
C ARG A 89 18.30 3.71 9.22
N LEU A 90 18.93 4.20 8.16
CA LEU A 90 18.29 4.28 6.84
C LEU A 90 18.07 2.89 6.24
N MET A 91 19.11 2.05 6.19
CA MET A 91 18.99 0.69 5.65
C MET A 91 18.04 -0.22 6.46
N PRO A 92 18.08 -0.24 7.80
CA PRO A 92 17.05 -0.94 8.58
C PRO A 92 15.62 -0.50 8.25
N ALA A 93 15.37 0.80 8.04
CA ALA A 93 14.06 1.31 7.65
C ALA A 93 13.64 0.85 6.24
N VAL A 94 14.57 0.80 5.29
CA VAL A 94 14.35 0.27 3.93
C VAL A 94 13.99 -1.21 3.98
N ILE A 95 14.73 -2.02 4.73
CA ILE A 95 14.47 -3.46 4.89
C ILE A 95 13.10 -3.69 5.53
N ALA A 96 12.75 -2.91 6.56
CA ALA A 96 11.43 -3.00 7.18
C ALA A 96 10.29 -2.62 6.22
N ALA A 97 10.47 -1.56 5.42
CA ALA A 97 9.49 -1.14 4.41
C ALA A 97 9.32 -2.19 3.31
N ASP A 98 10.42 -2.81 2.86
CA ASP A 98 10.39 -3.91 1.88
C ASP A 98 9.68 -5.15 2.44
N ALA A 99 9.93 -5.52 3.69
CA ALA A 99 9.24 -6.64 4.34
C ALA A 99 7.72 -6.44 4.38
N VAL A 100 7.26 -5.22 4.69
CA VAL A 100 5.83 -4.86 4.66
C VAL A 100 5.29 -4.91 3.23
N TRP A 101 6.02 -4.40 2.26
CA TRP A 101 5.64 -4.40 0.84
C TRP A 101 5.51 -5.81 0.25
N ASN A 102 6.29 -6.77 0.78
CA ASN A 102 6.24 -8.18 0.41
C ASN A 102 5.22 -8.99 1.22
N LYS A 103 4.51 -8.39 2.17
CA LYS A 103 3.65 -9.10 3.10
C LYS A 103 2.54 -9.89 2.41
N HIS A 104 2.45 -11.17 2.72
CA HIS A 104 1.37 -12.04 2.29
C HIS A 104 0.41 -12.29 3.45
N ILE A 105 -0.89 -12.11 3.20
CA ILE A 105 -1.95 -12.31 4.19
C ILE A 105 -2.80 -13.51 3.75
N PRO A 106 -2.95 -14.53 4.62
CA PRO A 106 -3.77 -15.70 4.31
C PRO A 106 -5.23 -15.31 4.05
N THR A 107 -5.82 -15.94 3.04
CA THR A 107 -7.20 -15.68 2.63
C THR A 107 -8.21 -15.82 3.77
N ALA A 108 -8.02 -16.81 4.66
CA ALA A 108 -8.89 -16.99 5.82
C ALA A 108 -8.84 -15.79 6.79
N ALA A 109 -7.66 -15.20 7.02
CA ALA A 109 -7.50 -14.00 7.84
C ALA A 109 -8.17 -12.78 7.19
N LEU A 110 -8.01 -12.61 5.87
CA LEU A 110 -8.66 -11.54 5.10
C LEU A 110 -10.18 -11.62 5.22
N ASN A 111 -10.77 -12.80 5.10
CA ASN A 111 -12.22 -12.95 5.12
C ASN A 111 -12.81 -12.80 6.54
N ARG A 112 -12.11 -13.23 7.59
CA ARG A 112 -12.50 -12.92 8.97
C ARG A 112 -12.50 -11.42 9.22
N TRP A 113 -11.43 -10.73 8.80
CA TRP A 113 -11.34 -9.29 8.93
C TRP A 113 -12.43 -8.58 8.12
N LEU A 114 -12.70 -9.02 6.88
CA LEU A 114 -13.74 -8.44 6.03
C LEU A 114 -15.13 -8.53 6.68
N GLY A 115 -15.45 -9.68 7.29
CA GLY A 115 -16.68 -9.87 8.07
C GLY A 115 -16.80 -8.85 9.18
N ALA A 116 -15.79 -8.75 10.04
CA ALA A 116 -15.74 -7.80 11.15
C ALA A 116 -15.76 -6.32 10.68
N ALA A 117 -15.15 -6.01 9.53
CA ALA A 117 -15.18 -4.67 8.93
C ALA A 117 -16.61 -4.30 8.47
N MET A 118 -17.34 -5.25 7.87
CA MET A 118 -18.75 -5.05 7.46
C MET A 118 -19.70 -4.91 8.65
N GLU A 119 -19.45 -5.62 9.75
CA GLU A 119 -20.23 -5.48 10.98
C GLU A 119 -20.07 -4.10 11.62
N ARG A 120 -18.83 -3.58 11.63
CA ARG A 120 -18.54 -2.22 12.16
C ARG A 120 -19.06 -1.10 11.27
N HIS A 121 -18.97 -1.27 9.97
CA HIS A 121 -19.42 -0.30 8.98
C HIS A 121 -19.91 -1.02 7.72
N ALA A 122 -21.24 -1.16 7.64
CA ALA A 122 -21.87 -1.84 6.52
C ALA A 122 -21.65 -1.08 5.19
N PRO A 123 -21.47 -1.78 4.06
CA PRO A 123 -21.42 -1.13 2.75
C PRO A 123 -22.69 -0.32 2.52
N PRO A 124 -22.57 0.89 1.92
CA PRO A 124 -23.73 1.75 1.69
C PRO A 124 -24.70 1.13 0.68
N ALA A 125 -25.96 1.46 0.83
CA ALA A 125 -26.94 1.22 -0.22
C ALA A 125 -26.85 2.34 -1.26
N VAL A 126 -26.75 1.98 -2.53
CA VAL A 126 -26.73 2.94 -3.65
C VAL A 126 -27.92 2.65 -4.56
N SER A 127 -28.72 3.67 -4.85
CA SER A 127 -29.96 3.54 -5.65
C SER A 127 -30.91 2.43 -5.14
N GLY A 128 -31.08 2.36 -3.81
CA GLY A 128 -31.94 1.35 -3.15
C GLY A 128 -31.37 -0.08 -3.13
N ARG A 129 -30.19 -0.32 -3.70
CA ARG A 129 -29.54 -1.63 -3.74
C ARG A 129 -28.41 -1.71 -2.71
N ARG A 130 -28.45 -2.74 -1.85
CA ARG A 130 -27.38 -3.02 -0.90
C ARG A 130 -26.20 -3.68 -1.62
N ILE A 131 -25.02 -3.11 -1.47
CA ILE A 131 -23.78 -3.72 -1.94
C ILE A 131 -23.40 -4.82 -0.96
N LYS A 132 -23.22 -6.04 -1.46
CA LYS A 132 -22.77 -7.19 -0.63
C LYS A 132 -21.34 -7.53 -0.97
N LEU A 133 -20.44 -7.43 0.01
CA LEU A 133 -19.09 -7.99 -0.09
C LEU A 133 -19.15 -9.46 0.30
N ARG A 134 -18.53 -10.32 -0.46
CA ARG A 134 -18.64 -11.78 -0.28
C ARG A 134 -17.33 -12.43 0.13
N TYR A 135 -16.25 -11.99 -0.47
CA TYR A 135 -14.96 -12.66 -0.37
C TYR A 135 -13.84 -11.69 -0.73
N MET A 136 -12.71 -11.83 -0.05
CA MET A 136 -11.48 -11.11 -0.33
C MET A 136 -10.30 -12.07 -0.45
N THR A 137 -9.43 -11.82 -1.41
CA THR A 137 -8.17 -12.56 -1.57
C THR A 137 -7.05 -11.62 -1.98
N GLN A 138 -5.84 -11.92 -1.56
CA GLN A 138 -4.64 -11.24 -2.03
C GLN A 138 -4.13 -11.93 -3.31
N VAL A 139 -3.93 -11.16 -4.36
CA VAL A 139 -3.48 -11.65 -5.68
C VAL A 139 -2.06 -11.20 -6.02
N LYS A 140 -1.53 -10.23 -5.28
CA LYS A 140 -0.21 -9.68 -5.50
C LYS A 140 0.37 -9.17 -4.17
N THR A 141 1.70 -9.25 -4.02
CA THR A 141 2.42 -8.72 -2.86
C THR A 141 3.12 -7.38 -3.14
N ARG A 142 3.57 -7.14 -4.36
CA ARG A 142 4.42 -5.98 -4.75
C ARG A 142 3.72 -5.05 -5.74
N PRO A 143 2.97 -4.04 -5.32
CA PRO A 143 2.46 -3.77 -3.98
C PRO A 143 1.35 -4.75 -3.58
N PRO A 144 0.99 -4.84 -2.26
CA PRO A 144 -0.13 -5.64 -1.80
C PRO A 144 -1.41 -5.30 -2.56
N GLY A 145 -1.92 -6.27 -3.31
CA GLY A 145 -3.08 -6.15 -4.17
C GLY A 145 -4.14 -7.16 -3.80
N PHE A 146 -5.37 -6.69 -3.59
CA PHE A 146 -6.49 -7.48 -3.13
C PHE A 146 -7.64 -7.42 -4.13
N ILE A 147 -8.33 -8.53 -4.30
CA ILE A 147 -9.61 -8.58 -5.01
C ILE A 147 -10.72 -8.79 -3.99
N VAL A 148 -11.74 -7.94 -4.06
CA VAL A 148 -12.97 -8.07 -3.26
C VAL A 148 -14.11 -8.41 -4.21
N MET A 149 -14.72 -9.59 -4.01
CA MET A 149 -15.92 -9.98 -4.73
C MET A 149 -17.14 -9.29 -4.13
N CYS A 150 -17.86 -8.54 -4.94
CA CYS A 150 -19.06 -7.81 -4.49
C CYS A 150 -20.20 -7.88 -5.52
N SER A 151 -21.41 -7.54 -5.08
CA SER A 151 -22.61 -7.63 -5.96
C SER A 151 -22.65 -6.54 -7.04
N HIS A 152 -22.15 -5.33 -6.71
CA HIS A 152 -22.20 -4.15 -7.60
C HIS A 152 -20.88 -3.38 -7.49
N PRO A 153 -19.81 -3.78 -8.20
CA PRO A 153 -18.49 -3.16 -8.11
C PRO A 153 -18.50 -1.68 -8.53
N ASP A 154 -19.24 -1.36 -9.60
CA ASP A 154 -19.30 -0.01 -10.18
C ASP A 154 -20.03 1.00 -9.27
N MET A 155 -20.85 0.50 -8.35
CA MET A 155 -21.62 1.33 -7.42
C MET A 155 -20.89 1.59 -6.10
N MET A 156 -19.71 0.99 -5.88
CA MET A 156 -18.97 1.14 -4.63
C MET A 156 -18.36 2.54 -4.51
N PRO A 157 -18.73 3.32 -3.48
CA PRO A 157 -18.13 4.64 -3.26
C PRO A 157 -16.63 4.56 -2.95
N GLU A 158 -15.87 5.51 -3.45
CA GLU A 158 -14.43 5.64 -3.17
C GLU A 158 -14.15 5.82 -1.67
N SER A 159 -15.05 6.44 -0.93
CA SER A 159 -14.96 6.57 0.54
C SER A 159 -14.94 5.21 1.23
N TYR A 160 -15.76 4.26 0.75
CA TYR A 160 -15.79 2.92 1.32
C TYR A 160 -14.55 2.09 0.93
N LYS A 161 -14.05 2.25 -0.30
CA LYS A 161 -12.75 1.65 -0.69
C LYS A 161 -11.63 2.16 0.20
N ARG A 162 -11.58 3.47 0.49
CA ARG A 162 -10.60 4.06 1.42
C ARG A 162 -10.74 3.51 2.83
N TYR A 163 -11.97 3.31 3.31
CA TYR A 163 -12.22 2.66 4.60
C TYR A 163 -11.61 1.25 4.64
N LEU A 164 -11.82 0.44 3.61
CA LEU A 164 -11.23 -0.90 3.51
C LEU A 164 -9.70 -0.84 3.44
N VAL A 165 -9.12 0.05 2.63
CA VAL A 165 -7.65 0.23 2.52
C VAL A 165 -7.05 0.60 3.87
N ASN A 166 -7.63 1.57 4.57
CA ASN A 166 -7.13 2.01 5.88
C ASN A 166 -7.30 0.90 6.92
N GLY A 167 -8.43 0.21 6.92
CA GLY A 167 -8.67 -0.91 7.82
C GLY A 167 -7.72 -2.10 7.59
N LEU A 168 -7.39 -2.42 6.33
CA LEU A 168 -6.36 -3.41 6.02
C LEU A 168 -4.99 -2.97 6.54
N ARG A 169 -4.63 -1.70 6.30
CA ARG A 169 -3.35 -1.13 6.76
C ARG A 169 -3.19 -1.24 8.25
N ASP A 170 -4.20 -0.86 9.00
CA ASP A 170 -4.17 -0.81 10.46
C ASP A 170 -4.22 -2.23 11.05
N HIS A 171 -5.12 -3.10 10.55
CA HIS A 171 -5.31 -4.44 11.12
C HIS A 171 -4.16 -5.40 10.82
N PHE A 172 -3.59 -5.32 9.62
CA PHE A 172 -2.51 -6.21 9.21
C PHE A 172 -1.12 -5.57 9.32
N ASP A 173 -1.01 -4.44 10.01
CA ASP A 173 0.26 -3.74 10.22
C ASP A 173 1.03 -3.55 8.89
N MET A 174 0.47 -2.72 8.01
CA MET A 174 1.05 -2.38 6.71
C MET A 174 1.29 -0.86 6.57
N PRO A 175 2.06 -0.25 7.49
CA PRO A 175 2.33 1.18 7.43
C PRO A 175 3.10 1.55 6.17
N GLY A 176 2.77 2.71 5.59
CA GLY A 176 3.52 3.31 4.49
C GLY A 176 3.51 2.55 3.17
N THR A 177 2.82 1.42 3.10
CA THR A 177 2.79 0.61 1.88
C THR A 177 1.59 0.99 1.01
N PRO A 178 1.76 1.21 -0.30
CA PRO A 178 0.65 1.31 -1.23
C PRO A 178 -0.19 0.04 -1.23
N ILE A 179 -1.50 0.17 -1.04
CA ILE A 179 -2.44 -0.96 -1.04
C ILE A 179 -3.41 -0.77 -2.21
N ARG A 180 -3.59 -1.81 -3.01
CA ARG A 180 -4.52 -1.80 -4.16
C ARG A 180 -5.71 -2.71 -3.88
N ILE A 181 -6.92 -2.18 -4.03
CA ILE A 181 -8.15 -2.97 -3.97
C ILE A 181 -8.85 -2.90 -5.32
N MET A 182 -9.08 -4.06 -5.91
CA MET A 182 -9.92 -4.23 -7.09
C MET A 182 -11.25 -4.86 -6.68
N LEU A 183 -12.34 -4.27 -7.11
CA LEU A 183 -13.68 -4.83 -6.92
C LEU A 183 -14.06 -5.66 -8.15
N ARG A 184 -14.68 -6.81 -7.93
CA ARG A 184 -15.17 -7.67 -9.00
C ARG A 184 -16.60 -8.13 -8.75
N GLY A 185 -17.39 -8.16 -9.81
CA GLY A 185 -18.74 -8.71 -9.83
C GLY A 185 -18.76 -10.22 -9.99
N GLN A 186 -19.93 -10.83 -9.79
CA GLN A 186 -20.11 -12.29 -9.87
C GLN A 186 -20.00 -12.85 -11.30
N GLY A 187 -20.03 -12.00 -12.33
CA GLY A 187 -19.92 -12.38 -13.76
C GLY A 187 -18.55 -12.11 -14.37
N ASP A 188 -17.63 -11.48 -13.65
CA ASP A 188 -16.30 -11.17 -14.18
C ASP A 188 -15.47 -12.46 -14.31
N LYS A 189 -15.00 -12.73 -15.53
CA LYS A 189 -14.18 -13.91 -15.82
C LYS A 189 -13.00 -13.99 -14.86
N ASN A 190 -12.84 -15.12 -14.23
CA ASN A 190 -11.68 -15.40 -13.40
C ASN A 190 -10.42 -15.42 -14.28
N PRO A 191 -9.45 -14.49 -14.12
CA PRO A 191 -8.25 -14.44 -14.94
C PRO A 191 -7.37 -15.69 -14.81
N PHE A 192 -7.64 -16.54 -13.82
CA PHE A 192 -6.93 -17.79 -13.61
C PHE A 192 -7.69 -19.01 -14.19
N LYS A 193 -8.91 -18.85 -14.71
CA LYS A 193 -9.69 -19.97 -15.28
C LYS A 193 -9.26 -20.36 -16.69
N ASP A 194 -8.57 -19.49 -17.41
CA ASP A 194 -8.21 -19.72 -18.82
C ASP A 194 -6.85 -20.42 -19.03
N LYS A 195 -6.15 -20.80 -17.96
CA LYS A 195 -5.04 -21.76 -18.06
C LYS A 195 -5.58 -23.19 -17.95
N LYS A 196 -6.26 -23.68 -18.99
CA LYS A 196 -6.35 -25.12 -19.21
C LYS A 196 -4.94 -25.63 -19.41
N PHE A 197 -4.39 -26.28 -18.40
CA PHE A 197 -3.22 -27.14 -18.60
C PHE A 197 -3.58 -28.17 -19.65
N HIS A 198 -3.05 -28.03 -20.85
CA HIS A 198 -3.06 -29.08 -21.85
C HIS A 198 -2.20 -30.23 -21.28
N THR A 199 -2.84 -31.22 -20.69
CA THR A 199 -2.19 -32.50 -20.42
C THR A 199 -1.92 -33.15 -21.76
N PRO A 200 -0.66 -33.44 -22.13
CA PRO A 200 -0.38 -34.16 -23.38
C PRO A 200 -1.06 -35.52 -23.32
N SER A 201 -1.91 -35.85 -24.29
CA SER A 201 -2.52 -37.15 -24.44
C SER A 201 -1.40 -38.21 -24.60
N ARG A 202 -1.34 -39.17 -23.66
CA ARG A 202 -0.46 -40.34 -23.77
C ARG A 202 -0.75 -41.03 -25.08
N LEU A 203 0.29 -41.18 -25.91
CA LEU A 203 0.33 -42.03 -27.08
C LEU A 203 -0.25 -43.42 -26.73
N ARG A 204 -1.38 -43.76 -27.34
CA ARG A 204 -1.86 -45.16 -27.37
C ARG A 204 -0.86 -45.97 -28.20
N LYS A 205 -0.14 -46.84 -27.54
CA LYS A 205 0.61 -47.91 -28.21
C LYS A 205 -0.42 -48.87 -28.81
N HIS A 206 -0.45 -48.97 -30.14
CA HIS A 206 -1.04 -50.09 -30.84
C HIS A 206 -0.08 -51.28 -30.79
N LYS A 207 -0.64 -52.43 -30.37
CA LYS A 207 -0.12 -53.73 -30.69
C LYS A 207 -0.47 -54.08 -32.11
#